data_54ace9853438d6c4dc84cc278587e5cb
#
_entry.id   54ace9853438d6c4dc84cc278587e5cb
#
_cell.length_a   1.000
_cell.length_b   1.000
_cell.length_c   1.000
_cell.angle_alpha   90.00
_cell.angle_beta   90.00
_cell.angle_gamma   90.00
#
_symmetry.space_group_name_H-M   'P 1'
#
loop_
_entity.id
_entity.type
_entity.pdbx_description
1 polymer ?
#
loop_
_entity_poly.entity_id
_entity_poly.type
_entity_poly.pdbx_seq_one_letter_code
_entity_poly.pdbx_strand_id
1 'polypeptide(L)'
;MTVSVDGVVCDSVKTRFGIREITSDMNTPDHSRVFYINGKRIFIRGTNWIPEAMLRSSDERTYAELRYTRQAGINLIRFWGGGIAESDYFFQLCDEMGLLIWQEFWMTGDTRHPQDKGVYFHNVASD
;
A
#
# COMPACT_ATOMS: atom_id res chain seq x y z
N MET A 1 -15.22 -18.65 3.36
CA MET A 1 -16.67 -18.62 3.03
C MET A 1 -16.98 -19.90 2.25
N THR A 2 -18.05 -20.59 2.61
CA THR A 2 -18.47 -21.84 1.98
C THR A 2 -19.93 -21.70 1.58
N VAL A 3 -20.27 -22.11 0.38
CA VAL A 3 -21.64 -22.15 -0.12
C VAL A 3 -22.07 -23.62 -0.22
N SER A 4 -23.22 -23.94 0.35
CA SER A 4 -23.77 -25.30 0.32
C SER A 4 -25.23 -25.26 -0.10
N VAL A 5 -25.66 -26.29 -0.83
CA VAL A 5 -27.06 -26.56 -1.21
C VAL A 5 -27.39 -27.95 -0.75
N ASP A 6 -28.47 -28.08 -0.01
CA ASP A 6 -28.94 -29.36 0.56
C ASP A 6 -27.85 -30.16 1.34
N GLY A 7 -26.96 -29.41 2.05
CA GLY A 7 -25.86 -30.00 2.82
C GLY A 7 -24.63 -30.40 1.99
N VAL A 8 -24.67 -30.25 0.69
CA VAL A 8 -23.51 -30.47 -0.21
C VAL A 8 -22.78 -29.16 -0.45
N VAL A 9 -21.47 -29.14 -0.20
CA VAL A 9 -20.64 -27.98 -0.48
C VAL A 9 -20.52 -27.82 -2.00
N CYS A 10 -21.01 -26.69 -2.51
CA CYS A 10 -20.97 -26.37 -3.95
C CYS A 10 -19.77 -25.51 -4.30
N ASP A 11 -19.31 -24.65 -3.36
CA ASP A 11 -18.16 -23.78 -3.55
C ASP A 11 -17.55 -23.37 -2.22
N SER A 12 -16.23 -23.11 -2.22
CA SER A 12 -15.54 -22.59 -1.04
C SER A 12 -14.40 -21.67 -1.43
N VAL A 13 -14.33 -20.49 -0.81
CA VAL A 13 -13.24 -19.53 -0.97
C VAL A 13 -12.54 -19.31 0.36
N LYS A 14 -11.21 -19.46 0.35
CA LYS A 14 -10.36 -19.05 1.47
C LYS A 14 -9.75 -17.69 1.14
N THR A 15 -10.04 -16.70 1.97
CA THR A 15 -9.44 -15.38 1.87
C THR A 15 -8.66 -15.10 3.14
N ARG A 16 -7.39 -14.75 3.00
CA ARG A 16 -6.59 -14.21 4.10
C ARG A 16 -6.91 -12.72 4.24
N PHE A 17 -7.14 -12.26 5.43
CA PHE A 17 -7.31 -10.84 5.72
C PHE A 17 -6.63 -10.49 7.03
N GLY A 18 -6.26 -9.21 7.17
CA GLY A 18 -5.74 -8.66 8.41
C GLY A 18 -6.78 -7.76 9.09
N ILE A 19 -6.69 -7.64 10.40
CA ILE A 19 -7.46 -6.65 11.17
C ILE A 19 -6.50 -5.53 11.54
N ARG A 20 -6.72 -4.37 10.96
CA ARG A 20 -5.82 -3.24 11.11
C ARG A 20 -6.61 -1.93 11.17
N GLU A 21 -6.32 -1.13 12.18
CA GLU A 21 -6.70 0.26 12.26
C GLU A 21 -5.45 1.11 12.11
N ILE A 22 -5.49 2.09 11.20
CA ILE A 22 -4.43 3.10 11.06
C ILE A 22 -5.02 4.44 11.42
N THR A 23 -4.46 5.09 12.42
CA THR A 23 -4.83 6.44 12.83
C THR A 23 -3.63 7.35 12.83
N SER A 24 -3.87 8.65 12.79
CA SER A 24 -2.81 9.64 12.95
C SER A 24 -3.33 10.86 13.67
N ASP A 25 -2.46 11.55 14.39
CA ASP A 25 -2.73 12.85 14.96
C ASP A 25 -1.53 13.80 14.82
N MET A 26 -1.73 15.06 15.15
CA MET A 26 -0.72 16.11 15.19
C MET A 26 -0.59 16.73 16.59
N ASN A 27 -1.05 16.02 17.61
CA ASN A 27 -0.96 16.46 18.99
C ASN A 27 0.45 16.20 19.58
N THR A 28 1.43 16.82 18.96
CA THR A 28 2.83 16.79 19.35
C THR A 28 3.34 18.22 19.60
N PRO A 29 4.39 18.41 20.40
CA PRO A 29 4.91 19.75 20.70
C PRO A 29 5.35 20.55 19.47
N ASP A 30 5.79 19.86 18.42
CA ASP A 30 6.26 20.42 17.14
C ASP A 30 5.22 20.33 16.02
N HIS A 31 3.98 19.92 16.35
CA HIS A 31 2.90 19.68 15.39
C HIS A 31 3.25 18.68 14.28
N SER A 32 4.21 17.80 14.51
CA SER A 32 4.52 16.72 13.58
C SER A 32 3.42 15.65 13.61
N ARG A 33 3.19 15.01 12.46
CA ARG A 33 2.21 13.94 12.36
C ARG A 33 2.76 12.63 12.91
N VAL A 34 2.01 12.04 13.81
CA VAL A 34 2.30 10.73 14.41
C VAL A 34 1.30 9.71 13.90
N PHE A 35 1.77 8.50 13.63
CA PHE A 35 0.96 7.38 13.16
C PHE A 35 0.86 6.29 14.21
N TYR A 36 -0.30 5.64 14.23
CA TYR A 36 -0.60 4.51 15.11
C TYR A 36 -1.15 3.35 14.30
N ILE A 37 -0.77 2.14 14.66
CA ILE A 37 -1.37 0.90 14.15
C ILE A 37 -1.94 0.15 15.34
N ASN A 38 -3.26 -0.12 15.30
CA ASN A 38 -3.98 -0.78 16.39
C ASN A 38 -3.68 -0.09 17.75
N GLY A 39 -3.72 1.24 17.77
CA GLY A 39 -3.44 2.07 18.93
C GLY A 39 -1.98 2.16 19.35
N LYS A 40 -1.05 1.47 18.71
CA LYS A 40 0.39 1.55 19.01
C LYS A 40 1.07 2.57 18.11
N ARG A 41 1.76 3.53 18.74
CA ARG A 41 2.59 4.51 18.01
C ARG A 41 3.67 3.79 17.21
N ILE A 42 3.83 4.20 15.97
CA ILE A 42 4.90 3.71 15.10
C ILE A 42 5.78 4.86 14.63
N PHE A 43 7.05 4.56 14.42
CA PHE A 43 7.98 5.45 13.72
C PHE A 43 8.09 4.98 12.27
N ILE A 44 7.72 5.87 11.33
CA ILE A 44 7.80 5.56 9.90
C ILE A 44 9.26 5.57 9.46
N ARG A 45 9.72 4.43 8.97
CA ARG A 45 10.96 4.28 8.21
C ARG A 45 10.60 3.86 6.81
N GLY A 46 10.53 4.86 5.93
CA GLY A 46 10.04 4.69 4.57
C GLY A 46 11.14 4.68 3.53
N THR A 47 10.83 4.10 2.38
CA THR A 47 11.63 4.20 1.16
C THR A 47 10.71 4.43 -0.04
N ASN A 48 11.26 5.01 -1.10
CA ASN A 48 10.55 5.04 -2.39
C ASN A 48 10.70 3.69 -3.10
N TRP A 49 9.63 3.30 -3.76
CA TRP A 49 9.63 2.18 -4.69
C TRP A 49 9.57 2.73 -6.11
N ILE A 50 10.56 2.37 -6.91
CA ILE A 50 10.67 2.75 -8.30
C ILE A 50 10.64 1.45 -9.11
N PRO A 51 9.67 1.28 -10.02
CA PRO A 51 9.62 0.10 -10.87
C PRO A 51 10.90 -0.07 -11.66
N GLU A 52 11.24 -1.30 -11.98
CA GLU A 52 12.36 -1.58 -12.85
C GLU A 52 12.18 -0.92 -14.23
N ALA A 53 13.26 -0.36 -14.79
CA ALA A 53 13.24 0.38 -16.05
C ALA A 53 12.66 -0.42 -17.23
N MET A 54 12.81 -1.75 -17.21
CA MET A 54 12.26 -2.64 -18.24
C MET A 54 10.87 -3.16 -17.91
N LEU A 55 10.28 -2.75 -16.81
CA LEU A 55 8.97 -3.19 -16.30
C LEU A 55 8.84 -4.73 -16.24
N ARG A 56 9.94 -5.40 -15.98
CA ARG A 56 10.00 -6.87 -15.84
C ARG A 56 10.39 -7.22 -14.42
N SER A 57 9.49 -7.84 -13.72
CA SER A 57 9.74 -8.42 -12.41
C SER A 57 9.26 -9.86 -12.42
N SER A 58 9.93 -10.71 -11.64
CA SER A 58 9.43 -12.05 -11.32
C SER A 58 8.99 -12.10 -9.87
N ASP A 59 8.14 -13.06 -9.55
CA ASP A 59 7.66 -13.27 -8.18
C ASP A 59 8.82 -13.51 -7.21
N GLU A 60 9.84 -14.25 -7.62
CA GLU A 60 11.04 -14.52 -6.81
C GLU A 60 11.82 -13.25 -6.51
N ARG A 61 11.97 -12.38 -7.51
CA ARG A 61 12.64 -11.09 -7.35
C ARG A 61 11.84 -10.18 -6.43
N THR A 62 10.54 -10.05 -6.68
CA THR A 62 9.63 -9.26 -5.83
C THR A 62 9.70 -9.71 -4.38
N TYR A 63 9.64 -11.02 -4.14
CA TYR A 63 9.79 -11.58 -2.79
C TYR A 63 11.14 -11.22 -2.16
N ALA A 64 12.24 -11.36 -2.90
CA ALA A 64 13.58 -11.08 -2.40
C ALA A 64 13.73 -9.59 -2.03
N GLU A 65 13.30 -8.68 -2.90
CA GLU A 65 13.38 -7.23 -2.68
C GLU A 65 12.55 -6.80 -1.47
N LEU A 66 11.32 -7.28 -1.33
CA LEU A 66 10.48 -6.98 -0.17
C LEU A 66 11.04 -7.57 1.13
N ARG A 67 11.59 -8.78 1.07
CA ARG A 67 12.27 -9.38 2.21
C ARG A 67 13.47 -8.55 2.67
N TYR A 68 14.32 -8.09 1.75
CA TYR A 68 15.44 -7.21 2.09
C TYR A 68 14.97 -5.87 2.63
N THR A 69 13.94 -5.29 2.04
CA THR A 69 13.30 -4.06 2.53
C THR A 69 12.86 -4.23 3.99
N ARG A 70 12.19 -5.33 4.30
CA ARG A 70 11.75 -5.63 5.66
C ARG A 70 12.92 -5.88 6.61
N GLN A 71 13.96 -6.61 6.18
CA GLN A 71 15.16 -6.88 6.98
C GLN A 71 15.97 -5.61 7.26
N ALA A 72 15.98 -4.65 6.36
CA ALA A 72 16.57 -3.32 6.57
C ALA A 72 15.80 -2.46 7.60
N GLY A 73 14.69 -2.98 8.13
CA GLY A 73 13.88 -2.29 9.12
C GLY A 73 12.96 -1.22 8.51
N ILE A 74 12.78 -1.21 7.20
CA ILE A 74 11.79 -0.39 6.51
C ILE A 74 10.40 -0.92 6.85
N ASN A 75 9.45 -0.03 7.11
CA ASN A 75 8.08 -0.38 7.43
C ASN A 75 7.04 0.34 6.56
N LEU A 76 7.49 1.21 5.63
CA LEU A 76 6.64 1.88 4.68
C LEU A 76 7.32 1.97 3.32
N ILE A 77 6.58 1.67 2.27
CA ILE A 77 7.00 1.84 0.88
C ILE A 77 6.11 2.90 0.24
N ARG A 78 6.72 3.90 -0.39
CA ARG A 78 6.03 4.92 -1.15
C ARG A 78 6.18 4.65 -2.63
N PHE A 79 5.05 4.44 -3.30
CA PHE A 79 4.97 4.46 -4.76
C PHE A 79 4.81 5.90 -5.23
N TRP A 80 5.79 6.38 -5.93
CA TRP A 80 5.77 7.74 -6.45
C TRP A 80 4.86 7.87 -7.68
N GLY A 81 4.39 9.08 -7.97
CA GLY A 81 3.43 9.35 -9.03
C GLY A 81 3.90 9.05 -10.46
N GLY A 82 5.18 8.74 -10.67
CA GLY A 82 5.73 8.29 -11.96
C GLY A 82 5.83 6.77 -12.08
N GLY A 83 5.36 6.04 -11.09
CA GLY A 83 5.35 4.58 -11.09
C GLY A 83 4.15 3.98 -11.82
N ILE A 84 4.05 2.68 -11.73
CA ILE A 84 2.89 1.88 -12.14
C ILE A 84 2.40 1.07 -10.95
N ALA A 85 1.15 0.58 -11.02
CA ALA A 85 0.67 -0.37 -10.01
C ALA A 85 1.47 -1.66 -10.08
N GLU A 86 1.85 -2.14 -8.92
CA GLU A 86 2.46 -3.46 -8.79
C GLU A 86 1.40 -4.57 -8.88
N SER A 87 1.86 -5.82 -8.93
CA SER A 87 0.98 -6.98 -9.00
C SER A 87 0.24 -7.23 -7.68
N ASP A 88 -0.87 -7.96 -7.73
CA ASP A 88 -1.58 -8.42 -6.54
C ASP A 88 -0.66 -9.21 -5.60
N TYR A 89 0.29 -9.97 -6.15
CA TYR A 89 1.29 -10.71 -5.39
C TYR A 89 2.18 -9.79 -4.57
N PHE A 90 2.58 -8.65 -5.12
CA PHE A 90 3.35 -7.64 -4.38
C PHE A 90 2.59 -7.15 -3.14
N PHE A 91 1.31 -6.76 -3.32
CA PHE A 91 0.49 -6.27 -2.22
C PHE A 91 0.21 -7.36 -1.18
N GLN A 92 -0.02 -8.58 -1.63
CA GLN A 92 -0.15 -9.73 -0.72
C GLN A 92 1.10 -9.93 0.14
N LEU A 93 2.29 -9.85 -0.45
CA LEU A 93 3.54 -9.94 0.30
C LEU A 93 3.72 -8.77 1.28
N CYS A 94 3.34 -7.56 0.90
CA CYS A 94 3.36 -6.41 1.80
C CYS A 94 2.45 -6.63 3.02
N ASP A 95 1.25 -7.16 2.81
CA ASP A 95 0.33 -7.51 3.89
C ASP A 95 0.92 -8.60 4.81
N GLU A 96 1.51 -9.64 4.24
CA GLU A 96 2.12 -10.74 5.00
C GLU A 96 3.36 -10.29 5.79
N MET A 97 4.17 -9.38 5.23
CA MET A 97 5.39 -8.86 5.85
C MET A 97 5.15 -7.66 6.77
N GLY A 98 3.93 -7.11 6.80
CA GLY A 98 3.57 -5.92 7.58
C GLY A 98 4.25 -4.66 7.07
N LEU A 99 4.34 -4.50 5.75
CA LEU A 99 4.81 -3.29 5.09
C LEU A 99 3.62 -2.38 4.78
N LEU A 100 3.70 -1.14 5.23
CA LEU A 100 2.72 -0.11 4.89
C LEU A 100 2.97 0.40 3.48
N ILE A 101 1.89 0.76 2.79
CA ILE A 101 1.95 1.30 1.45
C ILE A 101 1.41 2.73 1.45
N TRP A 102 2.17 3.62 0.83
CA TRP A 102 1.73 4.94 0.42
C TRP A 102 1.67 4.95 -1.11
N GLN A 103 0.48 4.77 -1.66
CA GLN A 103 0.26 4.77 -3.09
C GLN A 103 -0.05 6.18 -3.57
N GLU A 104 0.79 6.72 -4.46
CA GLU A 104 0.44 7.89 -5.25
C GLU A 104 -0.22 7.46 -6.56
N PHE A 105 -1.15 8.28 -7.02
CA PHE A 105 -1.73 8.10 -8.34
C PHE A 105 -0.77 8.66 -9.40
N TRP A 106 -0.87 8.17 -10.63
CA TRP A 106 0.07 8.41 -11.73
C TRP A 106 0.09 9.86 -12.22
N MET A 107 0.27 10.78 -11.33
CA MET A 107 0.32 12.21 -11.60
C MET A 107 1.73 12.72 -11.28
N THR A 108 2.68 12.45 -12.18
CA THR A 108 4.03 12.98 -12.05
C THR A 108 4.05 14.48 -12.30
N GLY A 109 4.29 15.26 -11.26
CA GLY A 109 4.86 16.61 -11.34
C GLY A 109 4.15 17.66 -12.19
N ASP A 110 3.27 17.27 -13.07
CA ASP A 110 2.66 18.14 -14.06
C ASP A 110 1.32 18.72 -13.57
N THR A 111 1.35 19.25 -12.37
CA THR A 111 0.21 20.01 -11.80
C THR A 111 0.28 21.49 -12.20
N ARG A 112 0.76 21.79 -13.40
CA ARG A 112 0.97 23.19 -13.82
C ARG A 112 -0.31 23.94 -14.11
N HIS A 113 -1.43 23.25 -14.28
CA HIS A 113 -2.72 23.91 -14.46
C HIS A 113 -3.54 23.87 -13.17
N PRO A 114 -3.67 25.01 -12.46
CA PRO A 114 -4.50 25.09 -11.25
C PRO A 114 -5.96 24.68 -11.48
N GLN A 115 -6.43 24.77 -12.72
CA GLN A 115 -7.77 24.38 -13.13
C GLN A 115 -7.97 22.87 -13.20
N ASP A 116 -6.90 22.11 -13.46
CA ASP A 116 -6.96 20.64 -13.56
C ASP A 116 -6.91 19.96 -12.18
N LYS A 117 -6.39 20.68 -11.18
CA LYS A 117 -6.27 20.14 -9.81
C LYS A 117 -7.62 19.72 -9.19
N GLY A 118 -8.68 20.44 -9.54
CA GLY A 118 -10.03 20.15 -9.02
C GLY A 118 -10.66 18.90 -9.64
N VAL A 119 -10.36 18.61 -10.89
CA VAL A 119 -10.95 17.48 -11.63
C VAL A 119 -10.32 16.17 -11.20
N TYR A 120 -9.00 16.13 -11.03
CA TYR A 120 -8.30 14.89 -10.65
C TYR A 120 -8.57 14.47 -9.20
N PHE A 121 -8.66 15.42 -8.28
CA PHE A 121 -8.95 15.10 -6.88
C PHE A 121 -10.40 14.68 -6.65
N HIS A 122 -11.34 15.16 -7.45
CA HIS A 122 -12.75 14.74 -7.35
C HIS A 122 -12.98 13.31 -7.83
N ASN A 123 -12.26 12.86 -8.86
CA ASN A 123 -12.42 11.51 -9.39
C ASN A 123 -11.75 10.43 -8.51
N VAL A 124 -10.78 10.83 -7.69
CA VAL A 124 -10.04 9.92 -6.80
C VAL A 124 -10.69 9.81 -5.42
N ALA A 125 -11.48 10.79 -5.03
CA ALA A 125 -12.18 10.78 -3.74
C ALA A 125 -13.58 10.13 -3.80
N SER A 126 -14.02 9.68 -4.97
CA SER A 126 -15.36 9.11 -5.19
C SER A 126 -15.37 7.59 -5.42
N ASP A 127 -14.23 6.94 -5.44
CA ASP A 127 -14.06 5.49 -5.48
C ASP A 127 -13.45 5.00 -4.14
#